data_72a5a49f504239e282ab453167113e87
#
_entry.id   72a5a49f504239e282ab453167113e87
#
_cell.length_a   1.000
_cell.length_b   1.000
_cell.length_c   1.000
_cell.angle_alpha   90.00
_cell.angle_beta   90.00
_cell.angle_gamma   90.00
#
_symmetry.space_group_name_H-M   'P 1'
#
loop_
_entity.id
_entity.type
_entity.pdbx_description
1 polymer ?
#
loop_
_entity_poly.entity_id
_entity_poly.type
_entity_poly.pdbx_seq_one_letter_code
_entity_poly.pdbx_strand_id
1 'polypeptide(L)'
;MTAGTEKDLVTRLTQKTVRDLGPIVPDGLTSFAGLFDVLMQHAKHHPFTLVMDEFQDLAKVNPNLFSRIQNIWDDNKDESRMHLILCGSSFSMMKKIFEDMREPLFGRATTKIHLQPFQADELTSIARSANSSMDADDLLALYTITGGVALYVADFIDNGVLHKKDMFEWIVRSGSLFLSEGYDFLRLEVGSGQSTYLSILRALAHGQTQAPRIADLIGVDTINSYLERLELYGFIEKTRPIFAKPNSHAIRWQISDPFLRFWFRYIESNAELISNGLSETIAEEISATYETFSGPMLERFFRQKLMRTGHFIQAGSWWEQKRGIQGAQNEVDIVAIGRDRHSALVAEVKRQRKAFREKTFRDKVDHLKTGVLASYDVRAVCLTLQDLFEDWTDPDAIGTTTVGEI
;
A
#
# COMPACT_ATOMS: atom_id res chain seq x y z
N MET A 1 5.83 -22.33 -3.05
CA MET A 1 6.20 -23.69 -3.55
C MET A 1 7.70 -23.90 -3.38
N THR A 2 8.14 -24.96 -2.71
CA THR A 2 9.57 -25.29 -2.55
C THR A 2 10.16 -25.69 -3.90
N ALA A 3 11.38 -25.22 -4.20
CA ALA A 3 12.10 -25.50 -5.43
C ALA A 3 12.34 -27.02 -5.59
N GLY A 4 11.62 -27.63 -6.51
CA GLY A 4 11.73 -29.04 -6.90
C GLY A 4 11.55 -29.17 -8.40
N THR A 5 11.82 -30.35 -8.96
CA THR A 5 11.56 -30.63 -10.38
C THR A 5 10.03 -30.60 -10.66
N GLU A 6 9.65 -30.40 -11.93
CA GLU A 6 8.23 -30.49 -12.34
C GLU A 6 7.65 -31.86 -11.93
N LYS A 7 8.44 -32.96 -12.04
CA LYS A 7 8.03 -34.29 -11.63
C LYS A 7 7.70 -34.36 -10.14
N ASP A 8 8.53 -33.78 -9.26
CA ASP A 8 8.29 -33.79 -7.81
C ASP A 8 7.03 -33.01 -7.45
N LEU A 9 6.83 -31.86 -8.10
CA LEU A 9 5.61 -31.07 -7.95
C LEU A 9 4.38 -31.88 -8.35
N VAL A 10 4.40 -32.50 -9.53
CA VAL A 10 3.29 -33.31 -10.05
C VAL A 10 3.00 -34.50 -9.15
N THR A 11 4.01 -35.21 -8.67
CA THR A 11 3.84 -36.36 -7.75
C THR A 11 3.09 -35.94 -6.48
N ARG A 12 3.49 -34.84 -5.87
CA ARG A 12 2.85 -34.29 -4.67
C ARG A 12 1.41 -33.83 -4.93
N LEU A 13 1.18 -33.13 -6.05
CA LEU A 13 -0.14 -32.65 -6.41
C LEU A 13 -1.08 -33.79 -6.79
N THR A 14 -0.58 -34.85 -7.46
CA THR A 14 -1.33 -36.06 -7.76
C THR A 14 -1.83 -36.74 -6.47
N GLN A 15 -0.96 -36.89 -5.46
CA GLN A 15 -1.37 -37.45 -4.17
C GLN A 15 -2.49 -36.64 -3.51
N LYS A 16 -2.39 -35.30 -3.58
CA LYS A 16 -3.44 -34.41 -3.08
C LYS A 16 -4.74 -34.57 -3.88
N THR A 17 -4.65 -34.59 -5.20
CA THR A 17 -5.79 -34.77 -6.11
C THR A 17 -6.52 -36.09 -5.83
N VAL A 18 -5.78 -37.19 -5.69
CA VAL A 18 -6.35 -38.51 -5.41
C VAL A 18 -7.06 -38.52 -4.05
N ARG A 19 -6.50 -37.86 -3.04
CA ARG A 19 -7.12 -37.74 -1.73
C ARG A 19 -8.43 -36.96 -1.76
N ASP A 20 -8.47 -35.86 -2.52
CA ASP A 20 -9.57 -34.88 -2.48
C ASP A 20 -10.67 -35.20 -3.53
N LEU A 21 -10.29 -35.78 -4.69
CA LEU A 21 -11.19 -36.05 -5.82
C LEU A 21 -11.30 -37.54 -6.19
N GLY A 22 -10.53 -38.43 -5.54
CA GLY A 22 -10.45 -39.85 -5.89
C GLY A 22 -9.40 -40.16 -6.97
N PRO A 23 -9.31 -41.41 -7.41
CA PRO A 23 -8.25 -41.93 -8.32
C PRO A 23 -8.51 -41.54 -9.78
N ILE A 24 -8.54 -40.23 -10.07
CA ILE A 24 -8.81 -39.69 -11.40
C ILE A 24 -7.53 -39.47 -12.23
N VAL A 25 -6.36 -39.49 -11.60
CA VAL A 25 -5.08 -39.18 -12.24
C VAL A 25 -4.48 -40.50 -12.79
N PRO A 26 -4.13 -40.59 -14.09
CA PRO A 26 -3.48 -41.74 -14.68
C PRO A 26 -2.09 -42.00 -14.05
N ASP A 27 -1.72 -43.28 -13.92
CA ASP A 27 -0.39 -43.69 -13.50
C ASP A 27 0.69 -43.13 -14.43
N GLY A 28 1.83 -42.74 -13.85
CA GLY A 28 2.99 -42.28 -14.62
C GLY A 28 2.89 -40.83 -15.12
N LEU A 29 1.91 -40.06 -14.71
CA LEU A 29 1.81 -38.64 -15.06
C LEU A 29 2.98 -37.86 -14.45
N THR A 30 3.72 -37.11 -15.30
CA THR A 30 4.94 -36.40 -14.89
C THR A 30 4.91 -34.89 -15.24
N SER A 31 3.90 -34.42 -15.97
CA SER A 31 3.80 -33.01 -16.34
C SER A 31 2.64 -32.29 -15.64
N PHE A 32 2.89 -31.07 -15.21
CA PHE A 32 1.87 -30.24 -14.57
C PHE A 32 0.72 -29.91 -15.55
N ALA A 33 1.07 -29.65 -16.80
CA ALA A 33 0.06 -29.40 -17.85
C ALA A 33 -0.88 -30.61 -18.02
N GLY A 34 -0.32 -31.84 -18.01
CA GLY A 34 -1.14 -33.05 -18.06
C GLY A 34 -2.06 -33.19 -16.84
N LEU A 35 -1.59 -32.87 -15.64
CA LEU A 35 -2.42 -32.87 -14.44
C LEU A 35 -3.54 -31.82 -14.54
N PHE A 36 -3.22 -30.64 -15.03
CA PHE A 36 -4.21 -29.56 -15.24
C PHE A 36 -5.29 -29.98 -16.24
N ASP A 37 -4.90 -30.63 -17.35
CA ASP A 37 -5.86 -31.17 -18.32
C ASP A 37 -6.78 -32.22 -17.69
N VAL A 38 -6.24 -33.20 -16.95
CA VAL A 38 -7.06 -34.19 -16.22
C VAL A 38 -8.08 -33.52 -15.31
N LEU A 39 -7.67 -32.47 -14.59
CA LEU A 39 -8.57 -31.72 -13.71
C LEU A 39 -9.65 -30.97 -14.51
N MET A 40 -9.31 -30.37 -15.65
CA MET A 40 -10.28 -29.71 -16.53
C MET A 40 -11.30 -30.68 -17.13
N GLN A 41 -10.85 -31.88 -17.55
CA GLN A 41 -11.73 -32.93 -18.07
C GLN A 41 -12.66 -33.48 -16.96
N HIS A 42 -12.12 -33.76 -15.78
CA HIS A 42 -12.92 -34.22 -14.64
C HIS A 42 -14.02 -33.22 -14.29
N ALA A 43 -13.71 -31.95 -14.31
CA ALA A 43 -14.65 -30.87 -13.97
C ALA A 43 -15.81 -30.72 -14.97
N LYS A 44 -15.78 -31.32 -16.16
CA LYS A 44 -16.92 -31.33 -17.09
C LYS A 44 -18.14 -32.01 -16.47
N HIS A 45 -17.90 -33.03 -15.65
CA HIS A 45 -18.95 -33.84 -15.02
C HIS A 45 -19.07 -33.64 -13.50
N HIS A 46 -17.98 -33.25 -12.86
CA HIS A 46 -17.84 -33.10 -11.41
C HIS A 46 -17.34 -31.70 -11.05
N PRO A 47 -18.23 -30.70 -10.85
CA PRO A 47 -17.82 -29.32 -10.54
C PRO A 47 -17.03 -29.26 -9.23
N PHE A 48 -15.92 -28.50 -9.24
CA PHE A 48 -15.13 -28.21 -8.02
C PHE A 48 -14.38 -26.89 -8.15
N THR A 49 -13.85 -26.41 -7.03
CA THR A 49 -12.97 -25.23 -7.00
C THR A 49 -11.52 -25.68 -6.85
N LEU A 50 -10.67 -25.24 -7.77
CA LEU A 50 -9.23 -25.39 -7.69
C LEU A 50 -8.59 -24.08 -7.27
N VAL A 51 -7.88 -24.08 -6.13
CA VAL A 51 -7.10 -22.93 -5.65
C VAL A 51 -5.63 -23.25 -5.83
N MET A 52 -4.92 -22.38 -6.56
CA MET A 52 -3.47 -22.45 -6.70
C MET A 52 -2.85 -21.20 -6.06
N ASP A 53 -2.15 -21.43 -4.97
CA ASP A 53 -1.39 -20.39 -4.29
C ASP A 53 0.03 -20.31 -4.81
N GLU A 54 0.61 -19.10 -4.81
CA GLU A 54 1.93 -18.77 -5.40
C GLU A 54 2.04 -19.21 -6.87
N PHE A 55 0.98 -18.90 -7.65
CA PHE A 55 0.87 -19.31 -9.04
C PHE A 55 2.04 -18.84 -9.91
N GLN A 56 2.60 -17.67 -9.63
CA GLN A 56 3.78 -17.14 -10.35
C GLN A 56 5.00 -18.05 -10.25
N ASP A 57 5.11 -18.90 -9.21
CA ASP A 57 6.24 -19.80 -9.02
C ASP A 57 6.29 -20.93 -10.06
N LEU A 58 5.20 -21.21 -10.75
CA LEU A 58 5.20 -22.17 -11.85
C LEU A 58 6.19 -21.79 -12.96
N ALA A 59 6.44 -20.50 -13.18
CA ALA A 59 7.45 -20.03 -14.13
C ALA A 59 8.88 -20.50 -13.77
N LYS A 60 9.16 -20.65 -12.47
CA LYS A 60 10.46 -21.15 -11.96
C LYS A 60 10.62 -22.66 -12.19
N VAL A 61 9.51 -23.39 -12.20
CA VAL A 61 9.49 -24.84 -12.44
C VAL A 61 9.69 -25.14 -13.93
N ASN A 62 8.92 -24.47 -14.79
CA ASN A 62 9.02 -24.58 -16.23
C ASN A 62 8.46 -23.31 -16.90
N PRO A 63 9.29 -22.50 -17.58
CA PRO A 63 8.85 -21.24 -18.22
C PRO A 63 7.72 -21.40 -19.24
N ASN A 64 7.55 -22.58 -19.82
CA ASN A 64 6.53 -22.84 -20.84
C ASN A 64 5.16 -23.24 -20.24
N LEU A 65 5.03 -23.36 -18.91
CA LEU A 65 3.79 -23.83 -18.30
C LEU A 65 2.61 -22.89 -18.56
N PHE A 66 2.81 -21.60 -18.54
CA PHE A 66 1.73 -20.66 -18.80
C PHE A 66 1.13 -20.80 -20.22
N SER A 67 1.97 -21.02 -21.23
CA SER A 67 1.49 -21.27 -22.59
C SER A 67 0.72 -22.60 -22.70
N ARG A 68 1.17 -23.64 -21.97
CA ARG A 68 0.46 -24.94 -21.94
C ARG A 68 -0.88 -24.84 -21.21
N ILE A 69 -0.90 -24.14 -20.06
CA ILE A 69 -2.13 -23.88 -19.31
C ILE A 69 -3.11 -23.07 -20.16
N GLN A 70 -2.61 -22.07 -20.90
CA GLN A 70 -3.40 -21.30 -21.85
C GLN A 70 -4.15 -22.20 -22.84
N ASN A 71 -3.43 -23.07 -23.53
CA ASN A 71 -4.03 -23.94 -24.55
C ASN A 71 -5.08 -24.86 -23.94
N ILE A 72 -4.76 -25.52 -22.84
CA ILE A 72 -5.70 -26.42 -22.13
C ILE A 72 -6.94 -25.65 -21.66
N TRP A 73 -6.75 -24.45 -21.12
CA TRP A 73 -7.87 -23.58 -20.69
C TRP A 73 -8.75 -23.20 -21.87
N ASP A 74 -8.15 -22.70 -22.95
CA ASP A 74 -8.91 -22.27 -24.13
C ASP A 74 -9.70 -23.41 -24.78
N ASP A 75 -9.13 -24.63 -24.77
CA ASP A 75 -9.78 -25.83 -25.33
C ASP A 75 -10.94 -26.36 -24.46
N ASN A 76 -10.94 -26.09 -23.16
CA ASN A 76 -11.87 -26.74 -22.22
C ASN A 76 -12.79 -25.77 -21.43
N LYS A 77 -12.54 -24.47 -21.44
CA LYS A 77 -13.22 -23.48 -20.58
C LYS A 77 -14.75 -23.44 -20.74
N ASP A 78 -15.25 -23.76 -21.94
CA ASP A 78 -16.69 -23.68 -22.26
C ASP A 78 -17.45 -24.91 -21.75
N GLU A 79 -16.76 -26.04 -21.52
CA GLU A 79 -17.35 -27.29 -21.04
C GLU A 79 -17.02 -27.61 -19.60
N SER A 80 -15.84 -27.18 -19.14
CA SER A 80 -15.38 -27.43 -17.77
C SER A 80 -16.14 -26.56 -16.77
N ARG A 81 -16.56 -27.15 -15.67
CA ARG A 81 -17.22 -26.48 -14.54
C ARG A 81 -16.26 -26.24 -13.37
N MET A 82 -14.95 -26.11 -13.69
CA MET A 82 -13.94 -25.82 -12.68
C MET A 82 -13.96 -24.33 -12.37
N HIS A 83 -14.15 -23.99 -11.09
CA HIS A 83 -13.88 -22.65 -10.60
C HIS A 83 -12.40 -22.54 -10.25
N LEU A 84 -11.63 -21.81 -11.04
CA LEU A 84 -10.18 -21.67 -10.87
C LEU A 84 -9.85 -20.36 -10.17
N ILE A 85 -9.18 -20.46 -9.02
CA ILE A 85 -8.68 -19.32 -8.23
C ILE A 85 -7.16 -19.38 -8.23
N LEU A 86 -6.52 -18.34 -8.74
CA LEU A 86 -5.06 -18.21 -8.82
C LEU A 86 -4.62 -17.07 -7.91
N CYS A 87 -3.85 -17.39 -6.88
CA CYS A 87 -3.32 -16.43 -5.92
C CYS A 87 -1.81 -16.28 -6.12
N GLY A 88 -1.28 -15.12 -5.77
CA GLY A 88 0.17 -14.88 -5.77
C GLY A 88 0.52 -13.67 -4.91
N SER A 89 1.64 -13.78 -4.20
CA SER A 89 2.16 -12.74 -3.32
C SER A 89 2.95 -11.66 -4.06
N SER A 90 3.53 -11.97 -5.24
CA SER A 90 4.23 -10.99 -6.06
C SER A 90 3.26 -10.24 -6.97
N PHE A 91 2.93 -9.00 -6.58
CA PHE A 91 2.02 -8.14 -7.34
C PHE A 91 2.51 -7.90 -8.77
N SER A 92 3.79 -7.57 -8.94
CA SER A 92 4.37 -7.28 -10.24
C SER A 92 4.32 -8.48 -11.18
N MET A 93 4.61 -9.68 -10.66
CA MET A 93 4.55 -10.92 -11.45
C MET A 93 3.11 -11.29 -11.82
N MET A 94 2.16 -11.24 -10.87
CA MET A 94 0.75 -11.52 -11.15
C MET A 94 0.18 -10.55 -12.17
N LYS A 95 0.48 -9.25 -12.03
CA LYS A 95 0.09 -8.23 -13.01
C LYS A 95 0.69 -8.53 -14.39
N LYS A 96 1.97 -8.89 -14.47
CA LYS A 96 2.61 -9.28 -15.73
C LYS A 96 1.88 -10.46 -16.37
N ILE A 97 1.65 -11.55 -15.63
CA ILE A 97 1.03 -12.79 -16.14
C ILE A 97 -0.35 -12.53 -16.75
N PHE A 98 -1.19 -11.67 -16.13
CA PHE A 98 -2.59 -11.50 -16.50
C PHE A 98 -2.93 -10.19 -17.22
N GLU A 99 -2.01 -9.21 -17.24
CA GLU A 99 -2.27 -7.86 -17.78
C GLU A 99 -1.27 -7.41 -18.86
N ASP A 100 -0.13 -8.08 -19.05
CA ASP A 100 0.75 -7.80 -20.18
C ASP A 100 0.24 -8.55 -21.41
N MET A 101 -0.07 -7.83 -22.50
CA MET A 101 -0.57 -8.39 -23.75
C MET A 101 0.37 -9.42 -24.41
N ARG A 102 1.62 -9.46 -24.01
CA ARG A 102 2.63 -10.41 -24.51
C ARG A 102 2.62 -11.74 -23.77
N GLU A 103 1.95 -11.81 -22.62
CA GLU A 103 1.93 -13.01 -21.80
C GLU A 103 0.77 -13.96 -22.19
N PRO A 104 1.00 -15.28 -22.09
CA PRO A 104 0.02 -16.27 -22.56
C PRO A 104 -1.36 -16.17 -21.89
N LEU A 105 -1.40 -15.83 -20.61
CA LEU A 105 -2.64 -15.78 -19.82
C LEU A 105 -3.33 -14.40 -19.83
N PHE A 106 -2.83 -13.46 -20.64
CA PHE A 106 -3.48 -12.17 -20.82
C PHE A 106 -4.96 -12.32 -21.20
N GLY A 107 -5.82 -11.57 -20.52
CA GLY A 107 -7.25 -11.50 -20.80
C GLY A 107 -8.07 -12.76 -20.47
N ARG A 108 -7.49 -13.78 -19.79
CA ARG A 108 -8.20 -15.02 -19.42
C ARG A 108 -8.81 -15.01 -18.02
N ALA A 109 -8.37 -14.10 -17.16
CA ALA A 109 -9.02 -13.90 -15.88
C ALA A 109 -10.36 -13.19 -16.06
N THR A 110 -11.44 -13.81 -15.58
CA THR A 110 -12.79 -13.23 -15.58
C THR A 110 -12.98 -12.19 -14.49
N THR A 111 -12.30 -12.38 -13.37
CA THR A 111 -12.31 -11.47 -12.23
C THR A 111 -10.89 -11.32 -11.68
N LYS A 112 -10.50 -10.10 -11.37
CA LYS A 112 -9.22 -9.80 -10.74
C LYS A 112 -9.49 -9.10 -9.41
N ILE A 113 -8.97 -9.66 -8.33
CA ILE A 113 -9.10 -9.11 -6.99
C ILE A 113 -7.71 -8.69 -6.54
N HIS A 114 -7.55 -7.40 -6.33
CA HIS A 114 -6.34 -6.85 -5.70
C HIS A 114 -6.69 -6.53 -4.25
N LEU A 115 -6.27 -7.40 -3.33
CA LEU A 115 -6.47 -7.19 -1.90
C LEU A 115 -5.70 -5.93 -1.47
N GLN A 116 -6.43 -4.98 -0.94
CA GLN A 116 -5.87 -3.75 -0.39
C GLN A 116 -5.67 -3.90 1.12
N PRO A 117 -4.69 -3.20 1.69
CA PRO A 117 -4.61 -3.02 3.13
C PRO A 117 -5.91 -2.40 3.67
N PHE A 118 -6.22 -2.66 4.93
CA PHE A 118 -7.36 -2.02 5.61
C PHE A 118 -7.26 -0.50 5.49
N GLN A 119 -8.35 0.10 5.06
CA GLN A 119 -8.46 1.54 4.91
C GLN A 119 -8.81 2.20 6.26
N ALA A 120 -8.78 3.52 6.31
CA ALA A 120 -8.96 4.31 7.53
C ALA A 120 -10.24 3.95 8.33
N ASP A 121 -11.38 3.76 7.64
CA ASP A 121 -12.66 3.40 8.25
C ASP A 121 -12.67 1.96 8.79
N GLU A 122 -12.07 1.03 8.06
CA GLU A 122 -11.92 -0.37 8.46
C GLU A 122 -11.02 -0.49 9.69
N LEU A 123 -9.85 0.20 9.68
CA LEU A 123 -8.96 0.24 10.84
C LEU A 123 -9.61 0.88 12.06
N THR A 124 -10.39 1.96 11.86
CA THR A 124 -11.15 2.60 12.95
C THR A 124 -12.14 1.61 13.56
N SER A 125 -12.83 0.83 12.73
CA SER A 125 -13.78 -0.19 13.19
C SER A 125 -13.08 -1.32 13.93
N ILE A 126 -11.95 -1.80 13.43
CA ILE A 126 -11.12 -2.84 14.05
C ILE A 126 -10.60 -2.34 15.41
N ALA A 127 -10.04 -1.14 15.47
CA ALA A 127 -9.53 -0.54 16.70
C ALA A 127 -10.60 -0.42 17.79
N ARG A 128 -11.80 0.06 17.42
CA ARG A 128 -12.95 0.12 18.34
C ARG A 128 -13.38 -1.26 18.86
N SER A 129 -13.33 -2.27 17.99
CA SER A 129 -13.73 -3.64 18.35
C SER A 129 -12.69 -4.33 19.23
N ALA A 130 -11.41 -4.03 19.01
CA ALA A 130 -10.31 -4.64 19.76
C ALA A 130 -10.20 -4.06 21.18
N ASN A 131 -10.35 -2.74 21.34
CA ASN A 131 -10.25 -2.10 22.65
C ASN A 131 -10.94 -0.74 22.66
N SER A 132 -11.93 -0.57 23.51
CA SER A 132 -12.61 0.73 23.72
C SER A 132 -11.72 1.82 24.34
N SER A 133 -10.54 1.49 24.88
CA SER A 133 -9.59 2.44 25.47
C SER A 133 -8.50 2.93 24.48
N MET A 134 -8.44 2.38 23.26
CA MET A 134 -7.50 2.85 22.25
C MET A 134 -7.80 4.31 21.88
N ASP A 135 -6.83 5.20 22.05
CA ASP A 135 -6.98 6.59 21.70
C ASP A 135 -6.69 6.87 20.22
N ALA A 136 -6.90 8.11 19.80
CA ALA A 136 -6.71 8.49 18.40
C ALA A 136 -5.23 8.44 17.96
N ASP A 137 -4.31 8.63 18.91
CA ASP A 137 -2.88 8.56 18.62
C ASP A 137 -2.39 7.10 18.54
N ASP A 138 -3.01 6.20 19.29
CA ASP A 138 -2.80 4.75 19.16
C ASP A 138 -3.28 4.24 17.80
N LEU A 139 -4.46 4.68 17.35
CA LEU A 139 -4.98 4.36 16.01
C LEU A 139 -4.04 4.89 14.92
N LEU A 140 -3.56 6.12 15.05
CA LEU A 140 -2.61 6.68 14.10
C LEU A 140 -1.28 5.91 14.11
N ALA A 141 -0.83 5.44 15.29
CA ALA A 141 0.38 4.61 15.40
C ALA A 141 0.18 3.27 14.70
N LEU A 142 -0.93 2.60 14.95
CA LEU A 142 -1.29 1.35 14.26
C LEU A 142 -1.25 1.54 12.73
N TYR A 143 -1.89 2.58 12.21
CA TYR A 143 -1.88 2.88 10.78
C TYR A 143 -0.48 3.23 10.25
N THR A 144 0.29 4.04 10.98
CA THR A 144 1.63 4.50 10.59
C THR A 144 2.61 3.34 10.49
N ILE A 145 2.50 2.36 11.40
CA ILE A 145 3.37 1.19 11.48
C ILE A 145 2.95 0.12 10.48
N THR A 146 1.66 -0.18 10.42
CA THR A 146 1.16 -1.36 9.68
C THR A 146 0.74 -1.04 8.25
N GLY A 147 0.48 0.23 7.93
CA GLY A 147 -0.16 0.61 6.67
C GLY A 147 -1.54 0.00 6.45
N GLY A 148 -2.12 -0.65 7.46
CA GLY A 148 -3.37 -1.41 7.36
C GLY A 148 -3.18 -2.83 6.84
N VAL A 149 -1.96 -3.33 6.67
CA VAL A 149 -1.71 -4.72 6.26
C VAL A 149 -2.26 -5.67 7.31
N ALA A 150 -3.17 -6.55 6.90
CA ALA A 150 -3.95 -7.41 7.79
C ALA A 150 -3.07 -8.25 8.74
N LEU A 151 -1.96 -8.81 8.24
CA LEU A 151 -1.00 -9.60 9.03
C LEU A 151 -0.42 -8.78 10.18
N TYR A 152 0.00 -7.54 9.91
CA TYR A 152 0.63 -6.68 10.92
C TYR A 152 -0.39 -6.15 11.92
N VAL A 153 -1.60 -5.82 11.44
CA VAL A 153 -2.71 -5.40 12.32
C VAL A 153 -3.09 -6.55 13.26
N ALA A 154 -3.21 -7.78 12.74
CA ALA A 154 -3.52 -8.96 13.53
C ALA A 154 -2.42 -9.24 14.57
N ASP A 155 -1.13 -9.11 14.22
CA ASP A 155 -0.03 -9.34 15.17
C ASP A 155 -0.14 -8.43 16.41
N PHE A 156 -0.49 -7.15 16.23
CA PHE A 156 -0.71 -6.26 17.35
C PHE A 156 -1.95 -6.62 18.18
N ILE A 157 -3.08 -6.87 17.50
CA ILE A 157 -4.37 -7.11 18.17
C ILE A 157 -4.36 -8.44 18.93
N ASP A 158 -3.90 -9.52 18.30
CA ASP A 158 -3.89 -10.87 18.89
C ASP A 158 -2.95 -10.96 20.09
N ASN A 159 -1.92 -10.10 20.14
CA ASN A 159 -0.99 -10.01 21.28
C ASN A 159 -1.38 -8.92 22.30
N GLY A 160 -2.50 -8.21 22.11
CA GLY A 160 -2.98 -7.18 23.03
C GLY A 160 -2.10 -5.92 23.09
N VAL A 161 -1.28 -5.67 22.04
CA VAL A 161 -0.36 -4.53 21.94
C VAL A 161 -1.09 -3.36 21.27
N LEU A 162 -1.86 -2.60 22.07
CA LEU A 162 -2.83 -1.66 21.52
C LEU A 162 -2.48 -0.19 21.77
N HIS A 163 -1.49 0.09 22.64
CA HIS A 163 -1.02 1.45 22.89
C HIS A 163 0.27 1.71 22.12
N LYS A 164 0.41 2.91 21.57
CA LYS A 164 1.54 3.29 20.70
C LYS A 164 2.90 3.01 21.30
N LYS A 165 3.07 3.23 22.62
CA LYS A 165 4.33 2.96 23.30
C LYS A 165 4.70 1.48 23.24
N ASP A 166 3.72 0.62 23.55
CA ASP A 166 3.89 -0.84 23.51
C ASP A 166 4.13 -1.32 22.08
N MET A 167 3.49 -0.70 21.08
CA MET A 167 3.73 -0.99 19.66
C MET A 167 5.18 -0.71 19.29
N PHE A 168 5.77 0.40 19.73
CA PHE A 168 7.17 0.74 19.42
C PHE A 168 8.16 -0.25 20.03
N GLU A 169 7.92 -0.70 21.24
CA GLU A 169 8.72 -1.74 21.89
C GLU A 169 8.55 -3.10 21.19
N TRP A 170 7.31 -3.44 20.81
CA TRP A 170 6.98 -4.71 20.17
C TRP A 170 7.67 -4.91 18.81
N ILE A 171 7.72 -3.89 17.97
CA ILE A 171 8.27 -4.02 16.62
C ILE A 171 9.79 -4.17 16.61
N VAL A 172 10.50 -3.62 17.59
CA VAL A 172 11.98 -3.70 17.67
C VAL A 172 12.48 -4.83 18.57
N ARG A 173 11.57 -5.58 19.22
CA ARG A 173 11.97 -6.70 20.10
C ARG A 173 12.67 -7.80 19.30
N SER A 174 13.56 -8.54 19.99
CA SER A 174 14.21 -9.70 19.38
C SER A 174 13.16 -10.72 18.89
N GLY A 175 13.35 -11.23 17.69
CA GLY A 175 12.43 -12.19 17.06
C GLY A 175 11.14 -11.59 16.51
N SER A 176 11.01 -10.26 16.48
CA SER A 176 9.88 -9.61 15.83
C SER A 176 9.88 -9.88 14.32
N LEU A 177 8.70 -10.19 13.77
CA LEU A 177 8.52 -10.38 12.33
C LEU A 177 8.89 -9.11 11.53
N PHE A 178 8.72 -7.94 12.14
CA PHE A 178 8.99 -6.66 11.48
C PHE A 178 10.47 -6.43 11.16
N LEU A 179 11.41 -7.13 11.81
CA LEU A 179 12.83 -6.87 11.62
C LEU A 179 13.34 -7.26 10.23
N SER A 180 12.85 -8.36 9.66
CA SER A 180 13.27 -8.85 8.32
C SER A 180 12.30 -8.51 7.20
N GLU A 181 11.05 -8.21 7.52
CA GLU A 181 9.93 -8.14 6.58
C GLU A 181 10.19 -7.20 5.39
N GLY A 182 10.75 -6.02 5.62
CA GLY A 182 11.07 -5.08 4.56
C GLY A 182 12.13 -5.59 3.58
N TYR A 183 13.12 -6.37 4.05
CA TYR A 183 14.09 -7.02 3.16
C TYR A 183 13.47 -8.15 2.35
N ASP A 184 12.61 -8.96 2.97
CA ASP A 184 11.96 -10.08 2.31
C ASP A 184 11.02 -9.58 1.20
N PHE A 185 10.27 -8.51 1.47
CA PHE A 185 9.43 -7.84 0.48
C PHE A 185 10.24 -7.30 -0.72
N LEU A 186 11.37 -6.63 -0.46
CA LEU A 186 12.24 -6.13 -1.52
C LEU A 186 12.86 -7.24 -2.36
N ARG A 187 13.30 -8.33 -1.73
CA ARG A 187 13.87 -9.48 -2.45
C ARG A 187 12.87 -10.11 -3.41
N LEU A 188 11.62 -10.17 -3.00
CA LEU A 188 10.54 -10.78 -3.78
C LEU A 188 10.28 -10.02 -5.09
N GLU A 189 10.33 -8.69 -5.05
CA GLU A 189 9.95 -7.83 -6.17
C GLU A 189 11.16 -7.37 -7.01
N VAL A 190 12.28 -7.00 -6.39
CA VAL A 190 13.39 -6.33 -7.07
C VAL A 190 14.50 -7.30 -7.52
N GLY A 191 14.67 -8.43 -6.84
CA GLY A 191 15.71 -9.42 -7.15
C GLY A 191 17.14 -8.94 -6.82
N SER A 192 18.11 -9.20 -7.68
CA SER A 192 19.53 -8.80 -7.51
C SER A 192 19.78 -7.35 -7.93
N GLY A 193 20.76 -6.65 -7.33
CA GLY A 193 21.11 -5.25 -7.65
C GLY A 193 20.46 -4.21 -6.72
N GLN A 194 20.19 -4.58 -5.49
CA GLN A 194 19.35 -3.84 -4.55
C GLN A 194 19.95 -2.56 -3.96
N SER A 195 21.27 -2.35 -3.96
CA SER A 195 21.92 -1.28 -3.21
C SER A 195 21.40 0.13 -3.55
N THR A 196 21.26 0.44 -4.84
CA THR A 196 20.74 1.75 -5.27
C THR A 196 19.28 1.94 -4.90
N TYR A 197 18.44 0.90 -5.04
CA TYR A 197 17.04 0.95 -4.63
C TYR A 197 16.89 1.16 -3.12
N LEU A 198 17.69 0.46 -2.31
CA LEU A 198 17.73 0.66 -0.86
C LEU A 198 18.11 2.11 -0.51
N SER A 199 19.15 2.66 -1.16
CA SER A 199 19.57 4.04 -0.93
C SER A 199 18.49 5.06 -1.29
N ILE A 200 17.74 4.83 -2.37
CA ILE A 200 16.60 5.68 -2.76
C ILE A 200 15.50 5.61 -1.69
N LEU A 201 15.12 4.41 -1.26
CA LEU A 201 14.07 4.22 -0.26
C LEU A 201 14.46 4.81 1.11
N ARG A 202 15.72 4.68 1.53
CA ARG A 202 16.25 5.38 2.71
C ARG A 202 16.09 6.90 2.59
N ALA A 203 16.53 7.48 1.46
CA ALA A 203 16.43 8.92 1.23
C ALA A 203 14.98 9.40 1.30
N LEU A 204 14.05 8.66 0.69
CA LEU A 204 12.61 8.95 0.74
C LEU A 204 12.05 8.84 2.17
N ALA A 205 12.42 7.81 2.94
CA ALA A 205 12.00 7.62 4.32
C ALA A 205 12.49 8.74 5.25
N HIS A 206 13.63 9.37 4.90
CA HIS A 206 14.18 10.54 5.59
C HIS A 206 13.67 11.88 5.03
N GLY A 207 12.63 11.87 4.19
CA GLY A 207 11.93 13.07 3.73
C GLY A 207 12.50 13.73 2.48
N GLN A 208 13.44 13.10 1.78
CA GLN A 208 13.88 13.57 0.46
C GLN A 208 12.84 13.17 -0.60
N THR A 209 12.14 14.15 -1.17
CA THR A 209 11.00 13.89 -2.07
C THR A 209 11.27 14.28 -3.53
N GLN A 210 12.39 14.96 -3.82
CA GLN A 210 12.72 15.48 -5.14
C GLN A 210 13.81 14.66 -5.79
N ALA A 211 13.57 14.16 -7.01
CA ALA A 211 14.50 13.31 -7.74
C ALA A 211 15.94 13.87 -7.84
N PRO A 212 16.19 15.15 -8.16
CA PRO A 212 17.54 15.67 -8.20
C PRO A 212 18.26 15.59 -6.84
N ARG A 213 17.57 15.90 -5.75
CA ARG A 213 18.16 15.83 -4.39
C ARG A 213 18.49 14.41 -3.96
N ILE A 214 17.64 13.45 -4.34
CA ILE A 214 17.90 12.04 -4.07
C ILE A 214 19.12 11.59 -4.88
N ALA A 215 19.22 11.96 -6.16
CA ALA A 215 20.34 11.64 -7.01
C ALA A 215 21.68 12.18 -6.46
N ASP A 216 21.70 13.46 -6.05
CA ASP A 216 22.86 14.10 -5.42
C ASP A 216 23.28 13.37 -4.13
N LEU A 217 22.30 13.00 -3.29
CA LEU A 217 22.57 12.34 -2.01
C LEU A 217 23.19 10.95 -2.18
N ILE A 218 22.74 10.17 -3.17
CA ILE A 218 23.22 8.81 -3.39
C ILE A 218 24.37 8.72 -4.41
N GLY A 219 24.76 9.85 -5.01
CA GLY A 219 25.90 9.93 -5.91
C GLY A 219 25.67 9.28 -7.29
N VAL A 220 24.47 9.42 -7.86
CA VAL A 220 24.14 8.90 -9.20
C VAL A 220 23.76 10.03 -10.16
N ASP A 221 24.23 9.96 -11.41
CA ASP A 221 23.96 10.99 -12.43
C ASP A 221 22.48 10.99 -12.87
N THR A 222 21.85 9.82 -12.94
CA THR A 222 20.46 9.66 -13.37
C THR A 222 19.71 8.70 -12.47
N ILE A 223 18.58 9.14 -11.93
CA ILE A 223 17.76 8.37 -10.98
C ILE A 223 16.41 7.92 -11.56
N ASN A 224 15.98 8.54 -12.67
CA ASN A 224 14.60 8.38 -13.16
C ASN A 224 14.23 6.93 -13.46
N SER A 225 15.13 6.16 -14.08
CA SER A 225 14.88 4.74 -14.39
C SER A 225 14.69 3.88 -13.13
N TYR A 226 15.38 4.21 -12.05
CA TYR A 226 15.20 3.55 -10.75
C TYR A 226 13.86 3.92 -10.12
N LEU A 227 13.49 5.21 -10.14
CA LEU A 227 12.22 5.69 -9.63
C LEU A 227 11.03 5.10 -10.40
N GLU A 228 11.10 5.08 -11.73
CA GLU A 228 10.06 4.46 -12.58
C GLU A 228 9.89 2.97 -12.27
N ARG A 229 10.99 2.26 -12.01
CA ARG A 229 10.94 0.84 -11.67
C ARG A 229 10.37 0.61 -10.26
N LEU A 230 10.77 1.43 -9.27
CA LEU A 230 10.18 1.38 -7.93
C LEU A 230 8.69 1.73 -7.95
N GLU A 231 8.26 2.67 -8.78
CA GLU A 231 6.85 3.01 -8.99
C GLU A 231 6.09 1.84 -9.63
N LEU A 232 6.67 1.20 -10.65
CA LEU A 232 6.08 0.03 -11.32
C LEU A 232 5.87 -1.14 -10.34
N TYR A 233 6.79 -1.33 -9.40
CA TYR A 233 6.69 -2.34 -8.35
C TYR A 233 5.80 -1.93 -7.18
N GLY A 234 5.29 -0.69 -7.18
CA GLY A 234 4.41 -0.20 -6.13
C GLY A 234 5.09 0.24 -4.84
N PHE A 235 6.43 0.33 -4.81
CA PHE A 235 7.18 0.78 -3.63
C PHE A 235 7.07 2.26 -3.36
N ILE A 236 6.98 3.04 -4.43
CA ILE A 236 6.88 4.50 -4.37
C ILE A 236 5.78 5.00 -5.28
N GLU A 237 5.31 6.19 -5.00
CA GLU A 237 4.31 6.87 -5.82
C GLU A 237 4.73 8.32 -6.11
N LYS A 238 4.26 8.81 -7.25
CA LYS A 238 4.34 10.22 -7.62
C LYS A 238 3.17 10.98 -7.02
N THR A 239 3.45 11.98 -6.21
CA THR A 239 2.44 12.94 -5.79
C THR A 239 2.57 14.24 -6.57
N ARG A 240 1.44 14.83 -6.94
CA ARG A 240 1.33 16.14 -7.60
C ARG A 240 0.30 16.98 -6.86
N PRO A 241 0.44 18.32 -6.90
CA PRO A 241 -0.61 19.17 -6.40
C PRO A 241 -1.95 18.83 -7.07
N ILE A 242 -3.02 18.80 -6.31
CA ILE A 242 -4.36 18.71 -6.91
C ILE A 242 -4.52 19.87 -7.93
N PHE A 243 -5.15 19.63 -9.06
CA PHE A 243 -5.23 20.51 -10.25
C PHE A 243 -3.93 20.69 -11.05
N ALA A 244 -2.83 20.04 -10.68
CA ALA A 244 -1.63 20.08 -11.50
C ALA A 244 -1.88 19.45 -12.88
N LYS A 245 -1.37 20.09 -13.92
CA LYS A 245 -1.42 19.55 -15.28
C LYS A 245 -0.62 18.23 -15.35
N PRO A 246 -0.99 17.28 -16.23
CA PRO A 246 -0.29 15.99 -16.36
C PRO A 246 1.22 16.13 -16.56
N ASN A 247 1.67 17.19 -17.25
CA ASN A 247 3.09 17.46 -17.56
C ASN A 247 3.75 18.36 -16.50
N SER A 248 3.11 18.60 -15.36
CA SER A 248 3.71 19.40 -14.30
C SER A 248 4.98 18.78 -13.76
N HIS A 249 6.03 19.59 -13.58
CA HIS A 249 7.27 19.21 -12.92
C HIS A 249 7.20 19.30 -11.38
N ALA A 250 6.06 19.73 -10.83
CA ALA A 250 5.82 19.77 -9.40
C ALA A 250 5.55 18.36 -8.85
N ILE A 251 6.52 17.47 -9.00
CA ILE A 251 6.44 16.07 -8.57
C ILE A 251 7.21 15.93 -7.26
N ARG A 252 6.57 15.26 -6.29
CA ARG A 252 7.21 14.71 -5.11
C ARG A 252 7.09 13.19 -5.15
N TRP A 253 8.18 12.52 -4.81
CA TRP A 253 8.21 11.07 -4.64
C TRP A 253 8.04 10.73 -3.17
N GLN A 254 7.31 9.69 -2.89
CA GLN A 254 7.16 9.16 -1.54
C GLN A 254 7.03 7.63 -1.56
N ILE A 255 7.38 7.01 -0.45
CA ILE A 255 7.11 5.58 -0.27
C ILE A 255 5.60 5.41 -0.18
N SER A 256 5.04 4.53 -1.02
CA SER A 256 3.60 4.29 -1.11
C SER A 256 3.03 3.55 0.10
N ASP A 257 3.81 2.61 0.66
CA ASP A 257 3.45 1.77 1.79
C ASP A 257 3.91 2.40 3.12
N PRO A 258 2.99 2.72 4.06
CA PRO A 258 3.34 3.28 5.36
C PRO A 258 4.26 2.37 6.18
N PHE A 259 4.07 1.03 6.14
CA PHE A 259 4.95 0.10 6.82
C PHE A 259 6.39 0.22 6.31
N LEU A 260 6.61 0.18 5.00
CA LEU A 260 7.95 0.33 4.43
C LEU A 260 8.56 1.69 4.76
N ARG A 261 7.77 2.77 4.75
CA ARG A 261 8.23 4.10 5.15
C ARG A 261 8.71 4.10 6.60
N PHE A 262 7.95 3.47 7.52
CA PHE A 262 8.33 3.30 8.92
C PHE A 262 9.57 2.41 9.05
N TRP A 263 9.59 1.28 8.36
CA TRP A 263 10.65 0.28 8.38
C TRP A 263 12.00 0.87 7.95
N PHE A 264 12.04 1.58 6.83
CA PHE A 264 13.28 2.24 6.37
C PHE A 264 13.75 3.34 7.31
N ARG A 265 12.83 4.05 7.95
CA ARG A 265 13.16 5.15 8.85
C ARG A 265 13.76 4.67 10.17
N TYR A 266 13.25 3.59 10.72
CA TYR A 266 13.57 3.18 12.08
C TYR A 266 14.22 1.80 12.19
N ILE A 267 13.79 0.82 11.41
CA ILE A 267 14.30 -0.55 11.54
C ILE A 267 15.59 -0.71 10.73
N GLU A 268 15.51 -0.45 9.43
CA GLU A 268 16.63 -0.64 8.51
C GLU A 268 17.80 0.28 8.82
N SER A 269 17.52 1.55 9.12
CA SER A 269 18.55 2.54 9.49
C SER A 269 19.26 2.21 10.81
N ASN A 270 18.65 1.39 11.66
CA ASN A 270 19.17 1.00 12.96
C ASN A 270 19.44 -0.51 13.11
N ALA A 271 19.52 -1.23 11.99
CA ALA A 271 19.64 -2.70 11.98
C ALA A 271 20.84 -3.22 12.80
N GLU A 272 21.97 -2.51 12.76
CA GLU A 272 23.15 -2.83 13.55
C GLU A 272 22.90 -2.67 15.07
N LEU A 273 22.28 -1.59 15.49
CA LEU A 273 21.95 -1.36 16.90
C LEU A 273 20.97 -2.41 17.43
N ILE A 274 19.94 -2.74 16.63
CA ILE A 274 18.97 -3.78 16.97
C ILE A 274 19.66 -5.14 17.11
N SER A 275 20.56 -5.50 16.18
CA SER A 275 21.29 -6.76 16.23
C SER A 275 22.23 -6.87 17.44
N ASN A 276 22.70 -5.75 17.94
CA ASN A 276 23.52 -5.65 19.15
C ASN A 276 22.69 -5.58 20.45
N GLY A 277 21.35 -5.76 20.37
CA GLY A 277 20.47 -5.81 21.54
C GLY A 277 20.05 -4.44 22.09
N LEU A 278 20.25 -3.35 21.32
CA LEU A 278 19.89 -1.98 21.71
C LEU A 278 18.46 -1.60 21.27
N SER A 279 17.54 -2.54 21.29
CA SER A 279 16.14 -2.36 20.85
C SER A 279 15.42 -1.28 21.65
N GLU A 280 15.67 -1.18 22.96
CA GLU A 280 15.05 -0.17 23.83
C GLU A 280 15.42 1.26 23.38
N THR A 281 16.69 1.50 23.06
CA THR A 281 17.15 2.79 22.52
C THR A 281 16.41 3.18 21.23
N ILE A 282 16.12 2.19 20.38
CA ILE A 282 15.37 2.47 19.14
C ILE A 282 13.90 2.75 19.43
N ALA A 283 13.26 2.05 20.37
CA ALA A 283 11.91 2.37 20.82
C ALA A 283 11.80 3.80 21.39
N GLU A 284 12.82 4.25 22.14
CA GLU A 284 12.92 5.63 22.62
C GLU A 284 13.09 6.64 21.47
N GLU A 285 13.94 6.35 20.46
CA GLU A 285 14.10 7.19 19.27
C GLU A 285 12.78 7.32 18.51
N ILE A 286 12.06 6.20 18.31
CA ILE A 286 10.74 6.21 17.68
C ILE A 286 9.80 7.11 18.47
N SER A 287 9.72 6.93 19.78
CA SER A 287 8.86 7.72 20.68
C SER A 287 9.14 9.21 20.58
N ALA A 288 10.41 9.59 20.56
CA ALA A 288 10.85 10.99 20.51
C ALA A 288 10.55 11.69 19.17
N THR A 289 10.54 10.94 18.05
CA THR A 289 10.41 11.50 16.71
C THR A 289 9.05 11.20 16.04
N TYR A 290 8.25 10.33 16.63
CA TYR A 290 7.00 9.83 16.08
C TYR A 290 6.01 10.94 15.71
N GLU A 291 5.84 11.96 16.55
CA GLU A 291 4.87 13.04 16.29
C GLU A 291 5.15 13.74 14.97
N THR A 292 6.42 14.02 14.67
CA THR A 292 6.82 14.63 13.41
C THR A 292 6.70 13.64 12.24
N PHE A 293 7.13 12.39 12.47
CA PHE A 293 7.11 11.36 11.44
C PHE A 293 5.70 10.99 10.99
N SER A 294 4.73 10.94 11.92
CA SER A 294 3.35 10.54 11.64
C SER A 294 2.49 11.65 11.02
N GLY A 295 2.96 12.91 10.97
CA GLY A 295 2.20 14.01 10.37
C GLY A 295 1.67 13.71 8.96
N PRO A 296 2.52 13.36 7.99
CA PRO A 296 2.07 12.99 6.64
C PRO A 296 1.15 11.76 6.62
N MET A 297 1.24 10.86 7.61
CA MET A 297 0.33 9.71 7.72
C MET A 297 -1.04 10.13 8.23
N LEU A 298 -1.11 11.10 9.12
CA LEU A 298 -2.37 11.70 9.56
C LEU A 298 -3.11 12.38 8.40
N GLU A 299 -2.38 13.15 7.57
CA GLU A 299 -2.95 13.73 6.34
C GLU A 299 -3.46 12.65 5.37
N ARG A 300 -2.66 11.57 5.18
CA ARG A 300 -3.05 10.45 4.32
C ARG A 300 -4.28 9.73 4.86
N PHE A 301 -4.36 9.51 6.16
CA PHE A 301 -5.52 8.91 6.82
C PHE A 301 -6.79 9.73 6.56
N PHE A 302 -6.73 11.04 6.75
CA PHE A 302 -7.88 11.91 6.48
C PHE A 302 -8.26 11.95 5.00
N ARG A 303 -7.30 11.96 4.07
CA ARG A 303 -7.61 11.86 2.63
C ARG A 303 -8.36 10.56 2.31
N GLN A 304 -7.91 9.42 2.85
CA GLN A 304 -8.63 8.15 2.68
C GLN A 304 -10.03 8.21 3.29
N LYS A 305 -10.15 8.71 4.51
CA LYS A 305 -11.43 8.84 5.21
C LYS A 305 -12.41 9.71 4.43
N LEU A 306 -11.98 10.86 3.92
CA LEU A 306 -12.80 11.74 3.06
C LEU A 306 -13.29 11.02 1.81
N MET A 307 -12.42 10.33 1.09
CA MET A 307 -12.79 9.59 -0.12
C MET A 307 -13.78 8.45 0.17
N ARG A 308 -13.69 7.80 1.32
CA ARG A 308 -14.61 6.71 1.74
C ARG A 308 -16.01 7.18 2.09
N THR A 309 -16.21 8.46 2.43
CA THR A 309 -17.56 9.02 2.65
C THR A 309 -18.42 8.97 1.40
N GLY A 310 -17.81 8.93 0.22
CA GLY A 310 -18.52 9.02 -1.06
C GLY A 310 -19.01 10.43 -1.43
N HIS A 311 -18.74 11.44 -0.60
CA HIS A 311 -19.11 12.84 -0.87
C HIS A 311 -18.14 13.54 -1.83
N PHE A 312 -16.91 13.03 -1.93
CA PHE A 312 -15.85 13.62 -2.74
C PHE A 312 -15.46 12.71 -3.90
N ILE A 313 -15.07 13.31 -5.02
CA ILE A 313 -14.56 12.61 -6.20
C ILE A 313 -13.04 12.64 -6.28
N GLN A 314 -12.41 13.55 -5.56
CA GLN A 314 -10.96 13.69 -5.52
C GLN A 314 -10.53 14.34 -4.21
N ALA A 315 -9.42 13.87 -3.64
CA ALA A 315 -8.74 14.51 -2.51
C ALA A 315 -7.23 14.44 -2.72
N GLY A 316 -6.55 15.53 -2.43
CA GLY A 316 -5.09 15.64 -2.56
C GLY A 316 -4.53 16.84 -1.83
N SER A 317 -3.21 16.92 -1.73
CA SER A 317 -2.54 18.11 -1.22
C SER A 317 -2.40 19.15 -2.33
N TRP A 318 -2.32 20.40 -1.96
CA TRP A 318 -2.02 21.47 -2.91
C TRP A 318 -0.79 22.24 -2.47
N TRP A 319 0.11 22.54 -3.41
CA TRP A 319 1.27 23.39 -3.18
C TRP A 319 1.65 24.16 -4.43
N GLU A 320 2.21 25.32 -4.23
CA GLU A 320 2.76 26.19 -5.26
C GLU A 320 4.28 25.95 -5.38
N GLN A 321 4.76 25.85 -6.61
CA GLN A 321 6.19 25.81 -6.87
C GLN A 321 6.59 26.98 -7.76
N LYS A 322 7.34 27.94 -7.22
CA LYS A 322 7.91 29.04 -8.01
C LYS A 322 9.33 28.72 -8.46
N ARG A 323 9.66 29.05 -9.72
CA ARG A 323 11.01 28.89 -10.26
C ARG A 323 12.03 29.67 -9.40
N GLY A 324 13.10 29.01 -9.00
CA GLY A 324 14.23 29.61 -8.29
C GLY A 324 14.06 29.71 -6.76
N ILE A 325 12.94 29.30 -6.18
CA ILE A 325 12.71 29.31 -4.74
C ILE A 325 12.66 27.85 -4.23
N GLN A 326 13.46 27.55 -3.22
CA GLN A 326 13.44 26.23 -2.58
C GLN A 326 12.20 26.08 -1.67
N GLY A 327 11.46 24.99 -1.86
CA GLY A 327 10.26 24.66 -1.09
C GLY A 327 8.96 25.19 -1.72
N ALA A 328 7.82 24.78 -1.18
CA ALA A 328 6.51 25.30 -1.54
C ALA A 328 6.28 26.62 -0.82
N GLN A 329 5.88 27.67 -1.55
CA GLN A 329 5.58 28.97 -0.94
C GLN A 329 4.24 28.97 -0.22
N ASN A 330 3.24 28.30 -0.82
CA ASN A 330 1.94 28.05 -0.25
C ASN A 330 1.66 26.55 -0.34
N GLU A 331 1.28 25.96 0.76
CA GLU A 331 0.93 24.54 0.84
C GLU A 331 -0.31 24.37 1.71
N VAL A 332 -1.24 23.54 1.24
CA VAL A 332 -2.45 23.12 1.96
C VAL A 332 -2.46 21.61 2.01
N ASP A 333 -2.70 21.08 3.20
CA ASP A 333 -2.56 19.64 3.49
C ASP A 333 -3.60 18.81 2.73
N ILE A 334 -4.85 19.29 2.64
CA ILE A 334 -5.92 18.61 1.92
C ILE A 334 -6.81 19.62 1.18
N VAL A 335 -7.06 19.34 -0.10
CA VAL A 335 -8.15 19.90 -0.90
C VAL A 335 -8.96 18.73 -1.43
N ALA A 336 -10.26 18.68 -1.12
CA ALA A 336 -11.17 17.66 -1.60
C ALA A 336 -12.30 18.28 -2.42
N ILE A 337 -12.57 17.71 -3.59
CA ILE A 337 -13.59 18.20 -4.53
C ILE A 337 -14.86 17.40 -4.36
N GLY A 338 -15.96 18.08 -4.13
CA GLY A 338 -17.27 17.48 -3.95
C GLY A 338 -17.78 16.76 -5.20
N ARG A 339 -18.67 15.81 -4.98
CA ARG A 339 -19.28 15.00 -6.04
C ARG A 339 -20.11 15.84 -7.03
N ASP A 340 -20.63 16.96 -6.57
CA ASP A 340 -21.33 17.98 -7.38
C ASP A 340 -20.40 18.76 -8.32
N ARG A 341 -19.06 18.65 -8.12
CA ARG A 341 -18.02 19.40 -8.84
C ARG A 341 -18.09 20.92 -8.68
N HIS A 342 -18.83 21.39 -7.69
CA HIS A 342 -19.01 22.82 -7.39
C HIS A 342 -18.60 23.13 -5.96
N SER A 343 -18.60 22.18 -5.06
CA SER A 343 -18.12 22.32 -3.68
C SER A 343 -16.68 21.84 -3.53
N ALA A 344 -15.95 22.47 -2.62
CA ALA A 344 -14.60 22.06 -2.24
C ALA A 344 -14.40 22.18 -0.73
N LEU A 345 -13.77 21.16 -0.13
CA LEU A 345 -13.30 21.20 1.24
C LEU A 345 -11.79 21.47 1.24
N VAL A 346 -11.36 22.49 1.97
CA VAL A 346 -9.95 22.82 2.20
C VAL A 346 -9.63 22.57 3.66
N ALA A 347 -8.67 21.69 3.94
CA ALA A 347 -8.33 21.34 5.31
C ALA A 347 -6.84 21.52 5.62
N GLU A 348 -6.56 22.11 6.78
CA GLU A 348 -5.26 22.06 7.45
C GLU A 348 -5.30 20.96 8.48
N VAL A 349 -4.27 20.10 8.51
CA VAL A 349 -4.18 18.95 9.42
C VAL A 349 -3.17 19.26 10.53
N LYS A 350 -3.59 19.12 11.77
CA LYS A 350 -2.71 19.29 12.94
C LYS A 350 -2.95 18.18 13.94
N ARG A 351 -1.91 17.76 14.66
CA ARG A 351 -2.10 16.78 15.75
C ARG A 351 -2.97 17.34 16.87
N GLN A 352 -2.81 18.62 17.19
CA GLN A 352 -3.55 19.31 18.24
C GLN A 352 -4.02 20.67 17.75
N ARG A 353 -5.25 21.05 18.12
CA ARG A 353 -5.87 22.33 17.75
C ARG A 353 -5.01 23.55 18.09
N LYS A 354 -4.28 23.54 19.21
CA LYS A 354 -3.39 24.65 19.61
C LYS A 354 -2.27 24.96 18.61
N ALA A 355 -1.93 24.00 17.74
CA ALA A 355 -0.91 24.20 16.69
C ALA A 355 -1.50 24.87 15.44
N PHE A 356 -2.81 24.98 15.31
CA PHE A 356 -3.47 25.62 14.19
C PHE A 356 -3.29 27.13 14.21
N ARG A 357 -2.95 27.71 13.05
CA ARG A 357 -2.77 29.15 12.85
C ARG A 357 -3.85 29.65 11.89
N GLU A 358 -4.99 30.02 12.45
CA GLU A 358 -6.19 30.36 11.68
C GLU A 358 -5.96 31.47 10.65
N LYS A 359 -5.31 32.57 11.02
CA LYS A 359 -5.02 33.68 10.08
C LYS A 359 -4.19 33.20 8.89
N THR A 360 -3.10 32.46 9.13
CA THR A 360 -2.25 31.92 8.05
C THR A 360 -3.02 30.96 7.15
N PHE A 361 -3.90 30.18 7.73
CA PHE A 361 -4.73 29.25 6.95
C PHE A 361 -5.77 29.98 6.11
N ARG A 362 -6.43 31.02 6.65
CA ARG A 362 -7.34 31.87 5.88
C ARG A 362 -6.64 32.52 4.68
N ASP A 363 -5.45 33.08 4.89
CA ASP A 363 -4.65 33.67 3.79
C ASP A 363 -4.39 32.67 2.66
N LYS A 364 -4.12 31.41 3.00
CA LYS A 364 -3.95 30.31 2.01
C LYS A 364 -5.26 29.97 1.30
N VAL A 365 -6.38 29.91 2.02
CA VAL A 365 -7.71 29.61 1.46
C VAL A 365 -8.13 30.72 0.51
N ASP A 366 -7.95 31.99 0.89
CA ASP A 366 -8.27 33.16 0.04
C ASP A 366 -7.43 33.15 -1.25
N HIS A 367 -6.15 32.75 -1.14
CA HIS A 367 -5.31 32.58 -2.31
C HIS A 367 -5.86 31.51 -3.25
N LEU A 368 -6.32 30.35 -2.72
CA LEU A 368 -6.96 29.31 -3.52
C LEU A 368 -8.26 29.77 -4.16
N LYS A 369 -9.11 30.53 -3.42
CA LYS A 369 -10.40 31.06 -3.92
C LYS A 369 -10.21 32.09 -5.03
N THR A 370 -9.14 32.85 -5.02
CA THR A 370 -8.80 33.77 -6.13
C THR A 370 -8.12 33.07 -7.30
N GLY A 371 -7.68 31.81 -7.14
CA GLY A 371 -6.96 31.02 -8.13
C GLY A 371 -7.71 29.75 -8.56
N VAL A 372 -7.19 28.59 -8.16
CA VAL A 372 -7.66 27.29 -8.64
C VAL A 372 -9.05 26.88 -8.14
N LEU A 373 -9.56 27.51 -7.09
CA LEU A 373 -10.90 27.29 -6.52
C LEU A 373 -11.89 28.44 -6.78
N ALA A 374 -11.60 29.34 -7.72
CA ALA A 374 -12.43 30.53 -7.97
C ALA A 374 -13.90 30.22 -8.35
N SER A 375 -14.16 29.02 -8.88
CA SER A 375 -15.52 28.59 -9.27
C SER A 375 -16.17 27.63 -8.27
N TYR A 376 -15.56 27.42 -7.11
CA TYR A 376 -16.04 26.46 -6.12
C TYR A 376 -16.62 27.18 -4.90
N ASP A 377 -17.66 26.57 -4.33
CA ASP A 377 -18.10 26.90 -2.97
C ASP A 377 -17.13 26.19 -2.00
N VAL A 378 -16.37 26.99 -1.24
CA VAL A 378 -15.23 26.51 -0.45
C VAL A 378 -15.56 26.54 1.03
N ARG A 379 -15.55 25.34 1.63
CA ARG A 379 -15.58 25.17 3.07
C ARG A 379 -14.16 24.93 3.59
N ALA A 380 -13.77 25.61 4.66
CA ALA A 380 -12.44 25.52 5.27
C ALA A 380 -12.52 24.94 6.68
N VAL A 381 -11.69 23.92 6.99
CA VAL A 381 -11.71 23.22 8.27
C VAL A 381 -10.28 22.96 8.79
N CYS A 382 -10.15 22.77 10.10
CA CYS A 382 -8.94 22.20 10.70
C CYS A 382 -9.26 20.83 11.23
N LEU A 383 -8.55 19.81 10.74
CA LEU A 383 -8.67 18.43 11.19
C LEU A 383 -7.56 18.10 12.20
N THR A 384 -7.91 17.36 13.25
CA THR A 384 -7.00 16.99 14.33
C THR A 384 -7.13 15.51 14.67
N LEU A 385 -6.23 15.00 15.53
CA LEU A 385 -6.34 13.61 16.00
C LEU A 385 -7.72 13.24 16.53
N GLN A 386 -8.45 14.19 17.14
CA GLN A 386 -9.78 13.93 17.69
C GLN A 386 -10.79 13.53 16.61
N ASP A 387 -10.61 14.05 15.39
CA ASP A 387 -11.51 13.79 14.26
C ASP A 387 -11.31 12.38 13.63
N LEU A 388 -10.29 11.61 14.06
CA LEU A 388 -10.04 10.25 13.53
C LEU A 388 -11.20 9.29 13.78
N PHE A 389 -11.82 9.37 14.97
CA PHE A 389 -12.93 8.52 15.36
C PHE A 389 -14.31 9.09 15.01
N GLU A 390 -14.41 10.32 14.52
CA GLU A 390 -15.69 10.92 14.18
C GLU A 390 -16.37 10.20 13.00
N ASP A 391 -17.69 10.24 12.98
CA ASP A 391 -18.48 9.76 11.85
C ASP A 391 -18.71 10.91 10.86
N TRP A 392 -18.37 10.68 9.60
CA TRP A 392 -18.47 11.65 8.51
C TRP A 392 -19.53 11.27 7.47
N THR A 393 -20.59 10.59 7.90
CA THR A 393 -21.74 10.29 7.02
C THR A 393 -22.44 11.56 6.55
N ASP A 394 -22.43 12.61 7.36
CA ASP A 394 -22.88 13.95 6.99
C ASP A 394 -21.67 14.81 6.57
N PRO A 395 -21.66 15.35 5.33
CA PRO A 395 -20.58 16.24 4.89
C PRO A 395 -20.39 17.47 5.80
N ASP A 396 -21.48 17.98 6.40
CA ASP A 396 -21.43 19.15 7.26
C ASP A 396 -20.83 18.85 8.64
N ALA A 397 -20.81 17.59 9.04
CA ALA A 397 -20.15 17.14 10.27
C ALA A 397 -18.62 17.02 10.14
N ILE A 398 -18.07 17.10 8.93
CA ILE A 398 -16.62 16.96 8.72
C ILE A 398 -15.88 18.14 9.32
N GLY A 399 -15.07 17.88 10.35
CA GLY A 399 -14.31 18.89 11.09
C GLY A 399 -15.25 19.81 11.89
N THR A 400 -15.47 19.47 13.15
CA THR A 400 -16.33 20.16 14.12
C THR A 400 -16.02 21.64 14.34
N THR A 401 -14.91 22.11 13.78
CA THR A 401 -14.52 23.53 13.84
C THR A 401 -14.42 24.08 12.42
N THR A 402 -15.53 24.50 11.88
CA THR A 402 -15.54 25.43 10.73
C THR A 402 -14.70 26.65 11.10
N VAL A 403 -13.72 26.97 10.29
CA VAL A 403 -13.01 28.24 10.36
C VAL A 403 -14.01 29.25 9.85
N GLY A 404 -14.71 29.93 10.75
CA GLY A 404 -15.88 30.81 10.57
C GLY A 404 -16.27 31.21 9.15
N GLU A 405 -17.53 31.51 8.88
CA GLU A 405 -18.00 31.87 7.54
C GLU A 405 -17.03 32.83 6.86
N ILE A 406 -16.30 32.31 5.84
CA ILE A 406 -15.31 33.04 5.04
C ILE A 406 -16.03 33.58 3.81
#